data_1a7042402336a7f0c7c5aa845da43423
#
_entry.id   1a7042402336a7f0c7c5aa845da43423
#
_cell.length_a   1.000
_cell.length_b   1.000
_cell.length_c   1.000
_cell.angle_alpha   90.00
_cell.angle_beta   90.00
_cell.angle_gamma   90.00
#
_symmetry.space_group_name_H-M   'P 1'
#
loop_
_entity.id
_entity.type
_entity.pdbx_description
1 polymer ?
#
loop_
_entity_poly.entity_id
_entity_poly.type
_entity_poly.pdbx_seq_one_letter_code
_entity_poly.pdbx_strand_id
1 'polypeptide(L)'
;MLQGGLLMENMSLAQSIEKLGADFPNLHWDFQEHRIGNRTELISQWLGDPDEDIMVCAFKGKEIHEKFHRQDFFFLNYAYSGAYGAQSDRFDHHVTIQENECYIGQPFSGYALHGSGEKDIVIIGVLIRKEIFYRTFLQTISADRRLLHFFLDPKINSYSDEFIHLTDLKDGAIRTQVELMATEYA
;
A
#
# COMPACT_ATOMS: atom_id res chain seq x y z
N MET A 1 -26.76 -34.88 18.20
CA MET A 1 -26.17 -34.38 16.96
C MET A 1 -25.35 -33.17 17.33
N LEU A 2 -24.05 -33.37 17.48
CA LEU A 2 -23.10 -32.29 17.83
C LEU A 2 -22.67 -31.65 16.50
N GLN A 3 -22.99 -30.39 16.34
CA GLN A 3 -22.47 -29.56 15.26
C GLN A 3 -20.96 -29.43 15.43
N GLY A 4 -20.22 -30.00 14.48
CA GLY A 4 -18.80 -29.77 14.35
C GLY A 4 -18.57 -28.32 13.90
N GLY A 5 -18.27 -27.46 14.86
CA GLY A 5 -17.68 -26.17 14.56
C GLY A 5 -16.33 -26.43 13.90
N LEU A 6 -16.19 -26.06 12.62
CA LEU A 6 -14.89 -25.94 11.98
C LEU A 6 -14.12 -24.87 12.76
N LEU A 7 -13.19 -25.31 13.61
CA LEU A 7 -12.14 -24.43 14.11
C LEU A 7 -11.32 -24.05 12.86
N MET A 8 -11.54 -22.84 12.34
CA MET A 8 -10.59 -22.26 11.42
C MET A 8 -9.28 -22.15 12.22
N GLU A 9 -8.30 -22.97 11.88
CA GLU A 9 -6.95 -22.82 12.40
C GLU A 9 -6.47 -21.44 11.96
N ASN A 10 -6.31 -20.53 12.92
CA ASN A 10 -5.76 -19.22 12.65
C ASN A 10 -4.35 -19.42 12.10
N MET A 11 -4.10 -18.94 10.88
CA MET A 11 -2.78 -18.99 10.30
C MET A 11 -1.81 -18.18 11.14
N SER A 12 -0.58 -18.65 11.28
CA SER A 12 0.47 -17.83 11.88
C SER A 12 0.79 -16.65 10.96
N LEU A 13 1.28 -15.54 11.51
CA LEU A 13 1.70 -14.39 10.73
C LEU A 13 2.67 -14.76 9.58
N ALA A 14 3.62 -15.66 9.85
CA ALA A 14 4.56 -16.14 8.83
C ALA A 14 3.83 -16.83 7.66
N GLN A 15 2.85 -17.67 7.96
CA GLN A 15 2.03 -18.33 6.94
C GLN A 15 1.17 -17.32 6.17
N SER A 16 0.62 -16.31 6.85
CA SER A 16 -0.14 -15.25 6.22
C SER A 16 0.71 -14.43 5.24
N ILE A 17 1.91 -14.02 5.64
CA ILE A 17 2.85 -13.31 4.77
C ILE A 17 3.25 -14.18 3.57
N GLU A 18 3.53 -15.49 3.77
CA GLU A 18 3.83 -16.40 2.67
C GLU A 18 2.67 -16.52 1.67
N LYS A 19 1.44 -16.66 2.17
CA LYS A 19 0.26 -16.75 1.33
C LYS A 19 0.05 -15.45 0.54
N LEU A 20 0.01 -14.30 1.22
CA LEU A 20 -0.16 -13.00 0.56
C LEU A 20 0.97 -12.72 -0.45
N GLY A 21 2.20 -13.12 -0.13
CA GLY A 21 3.34 -12.98 -1.04
C GLY A 21 3.26 -13.92 -2.26
N ALA A 22 2.70 -15.10 -2.12
CA ALA A 22 2.44 -16.02 -3.21
C ALA A 22 1.28 -15.55 -4.12
N ASP A 23 0.30 -14.87 -3.53
CA ASP A 23 -0.85 -14.33 -4.25
C ASP A 23 -0.51 -13.04 -5.01
N PHE A 24 0.46 -12.27 -4.54
CA PHE A 24 0.83 -10.94 -5.08
C PHE A 24 1.11 -10.93 -6.59
N PRO A 25 1.89 -11.86 -7.17
CA PRO A 25 2.14 -11.90 -8.62
C PRO A 25 0.89 -12.20 -9.46
N ASN A 26 -0.14 -12.77 -8.83
CA ASN A 26 -1.40 -13.14 -9.46
C ASN A 26 -2.48 -12.06 -9.34
N LEU A 27 -2.19 -10.97 -8.65
CA LEU A 27 -3.08 -9.82 -8.61
C LEU A 27 -3.27 -9.26 -10.02
N HIS A 28 -4.50 -9.06 -10.40
CA HIS A 28 -4.85 -8.51 -11.71
C HIS A 28 -4.61 -7.00 -11.72
N TRP A 29 -3.38 -6.61 -12.05
CA TRP A 29 -3.05 -5.21 -12.26
C TRP A 29 -3.70 -4.71 -13.54
N ASP A 30 -4.87 -4.10 -13.43
CA ASP A 30 -5.54 -3.45 -14.56
C ASP A 30 -5.02 -2.02 -14.70
N PHE A 31 -3.98 -1.87 -15.52
CA PHE A 31 -3.44 -0.56 -15.87
C PHE A 31 -4.18 0.03 -17.05
N GLN A 32 -4.84 1.14 -16.82
CA GLN A 32 -5.43 1.94 -17.88
C GLN A 32 -4.48 3.07 -18.29
N GLU A 33 -4.33 3.25 -19.60
CA GLU A 33 -3.57 4.36 -20.16
C GLU A 33 -4.42 5.63 -20.17
N HIS A 34 -3.94 6.66 -19.49
CA HIS A 34 -4.55 7.98 -19.49
C HIS A 34 -3.61 9.00 -20.16
N ARG A 35 -4.11 9.69 -21.18
CA ARG A 35 -3.34 10.74 -21.84
C ARG A 35 -3.53 12.07 -21.14
N ILE A 36 -2.42 12.67 -20.67
CA ILE A 36 -2.41 13.96 -19.97
C ILE A 36 -1.41 14.86 -20.63
N GLY A 37 -1.93 15.83 -21.36
CA GLY A 37 -1.09 16.68 -22.19
C GLY A 37 -0.31 15.83 -23.21
N ASN A 38 1.01 15.87 -23.12
CA ASN A 38 1.92 15.13 -23.99
C ASN A 38 2.43 13.80 -23.41
N ARG A 39 1.95 13.39 -22.22
CA ARG A 39 2.37 12.16 -21.53
C ARG A 39 1.25 11.14 -21.54
N THR A 40 1.63 9.86 -21.54
CA THR A 40 0.74 8.74 -21.26
C THR A 40 1.08 8.25 -19.87
N GLU A 41 0.10 8.26 -18.98
CA GLU A 41 0.24 7.80 -17.60
C GLU A 41 -0.47 6.46 -17.44
N LEU A 42 0.13 5.56 -16.67
CA LEU A 42 -0.48 4.27 -16.31
C LEU A 42 -1.17 4.43 -14.97
N ILE A 43 -2.46 4.13 -14.92
CA ILE A 43 -3.25 4.19 -13.70
C ILE A 43 -3.80 2.79 -13.40
N SER A 44 -3.42 2.23 -12.26
CA SER A 44 -4.00 0.99 -11.75
C SER A 44 -5.36 1.27 -11.12
N GLN A 45 -6.35 0.48 -11.52
CA GLN A 45 -7.67 0.48 -10.90
C GLN A 45 -7.65 -0.40 -9.64
N TRP A 46 -8.74 -0.36 -8.85
CA TRP A 46 -8.88 -1.17 -7.66
C TRP A 46 -8.62 -2.66 -7.94
N LEU A 47 -7.76 -3.27 -7.10
CA LEU A 47 -7.27 -4.64 -7.29
C LEU A 47 -8.09 -5.69 -6.56
N GLY A 48 -8.85 -5.29 -5.55
CA GLY A 48 -9.71 -6.16 -4.76
C GLY A 48 -11.04 -6.47 -5.45
N ASP A 49 -11.83 -7.31 -4.84
CA ASP A 49 -13.18 -7.56 -5.28
C ASP A 49 -14.03 -6.26 -5.30
N PRO A 50 -15.05 -6.16 -6.18
CA PRO A 50 -15.89 -4.95 -6.27
C PRO A 50 -16.57 -4.55 -4.95
N ASP A 51 -16.85 -5.53 -4.08
CA ASP A 51 -17.50 -5.31 -2.78
C ASP A 51 -16.49 -5.16 -1.63
N GLU A 52 -15.19 -5.27 -1.92
CA GLU A 52 -14.13 -5.14 -0.93
C GLU A 52 -13.70 -3.69 -0.76
N ASP A 53 -13.66 -3.23 0.47
CA ASP A 53 -13.34 -1.85 0.84
C ASP A 53 -11.85 -1.65 1.14
N ILE A 54 -11.21 -2.67 1.69
CA ILE A 54 -9.80 -2.68 2.11
C ILE A 54 -9.20 -4.01 1.66
N MET A 55 -8.04 -3.93 1.04
CA MET A 55 -7.26 -5.08 0.61
C MET A 55 -5.91 -5.08 1.32
N VAL A 56 -5.44 -6.25 1.74
CA VAL A 56 -4.09 -6.43 2.24
C VAL A 56 -3.32 -7.33 1.29
N CYS A 57 -2.14 -6.91 0.91
CA CYS A 57 -1.23 -7.68 0.06
C CYS A 57 0.18 -7.70 0.66
N ALA A 58 1.02 -8.60 0.21
CA ALA A 58 2.41 -8.60 0.59
C ALA A 58 3.31 -8.85 -0.62
N PHE A 59 4.38 -8.07 -0.72
CA PHE A 59 5.50 -8.39 -1.59
C PHE A 59 6.57 -9.09 -0.74
N LYS A 60 7.15 -10.17 -1.27
CA LYS A 60 8.29 -10.85 -0.68
C LYS A 60 9.27 -11.25 -1.77
N GLY A 61 10.49 -10.75 -1.70
CA GLY A 61 11.52 -11.05 -2.68
C GLY A 61 12.82 -10.33 -2.39
N LYS A 62 13.89 -10.70 -3.10
CA LYS A 62 15.21 -10.06 -2.96
C LYS A 62 15.35 -8.81 -3.80
N GLU A 63 14.53 -8.68 -4.84
CA GLU A 63 14.56 -7.57 -5.77
C GLU A 63 13.15 -7.08 -6.05
N ILE A 64 12.99 -5.78 -6.12
CA ILE A 64 11.76 -5.12 -6.54
C ILE A 64 12.10 -4.07 -7.59
N HIS A 65 11.42 -4.14 -8.73
CA HIS A 65 11.57 -3.21 -9.86
C HIS A 65 10.20 -2.92 -10.45
N GLU A 66 9.56 -1.89 -9.97
CA GLU A 66 8.29 -1.44 -10.52
C GLU A 66 8.50 -0.41 -11.63
N LYS A 67 7.60 -0.42 -12.60
CA LYS A 67 7.45 0.70 -13.52
C LYS A 67 6.73 1.83 -12.80
N PHE A 68 7.11 3.07 -13.12
CA PHE A 68 6.39 4.23 -12.61
C PHE A 68 4.92 4.15 -13.02
N HIS A 69 4.02 4.25 -12.05
CA HIS A 69 2.57 4.14 -12.23
C HIS A 69 1.83 4.97 -11.19
N ARG A 70 0.52 5.07 -11.39
CA ARG A 70 -0.44 5.68 -10.46
C ARG A 70 -1.51 4.66 -10.12
N GLN A 71 -2.28 4.92 -9.09
CA GLN A 71 -3.44 4.09 -8.72
C GLN A 71 -4.59 4.97 -8.23
N ASP A 72 -5.83 4.49 -8.32
CA ASP A 72 -7.02 5.27 -7.98
C ASP A 72 -7.50 5.07 -6.53
N PHE A 73 -6.67 4.48 -5.68
CA PHE A 73 -6.94 4.18 -4.28
C PHE A 73 -5.81 4.65 -3.37
N PHE A 74 -6.08 4.76 -2.08
CA PHE A 74 -5.04 5.02 -1.07
C PHE A 74 -4.24 3.76 -0.78
N PHE A 75 -2.97 3.93 -0.45
CA PHE A 75 -2.13 2.82 -0.04
C PHE A 75 -1.14 3.20 1.05
N LEU A 76 -0.85 2.23 1.89
CA LEU A 76 0.19 2.26 2.88
C LEU A 76 1.10 1.05 2.65
N ASN A 77 2.35 1.28 2.34
CA ASN A 77 3.36 0.25 2.13
C ASN A 77 4.31 0.24 3.33
N TYR A 78 4.15 -0.76 4.20
CA TYR A 78 4.95 -0.93 5.40
C TYR A 78 6.16 -1.83 5.11
N ALA A 79 7.37 -1.35 5.40
CA ALA A 79 8.59 -2.15 5.32
C ALA A 79 8.65 -3.10 6.53
N TYR A 80 8.12 -4.31 6.36
CA TYR A 80 8.07 -5.30 7.43
C TYR A 80 9.43 -5.92 7.72
N SER A 81 10.22 -6.16 6.67
CA SER A 81 11.60 -6.64 6.75
C SER A 81 12.43 -6.08 5.60
N GLY A 82 13.67 -5.75 5.87
CA GLY A 82 14.55 -5.12 4.91
C GLY A 82 14.19 -3.67 4.61
N ALA A 83 14.76 -3.13 3.55
CA ALA A 83 14.53 -1.77 3.09
C ALA A 83 14.26 -1.73 1.60
N TYR A 84 13.47 -0.77 1.15
CA TYR A 84 13.21 -0.53 -0.27
C TYR A 84 13.28 0.96 -0.60
N GLY A 85 13.49 1.28 -1.86
CA GLY A 85 13.42 2.63 -2.37
C GLY A 85 12.05 2.92 -2.97
N ALA A 86 11.60 4.16 -2.84
CA ALA A 86 10.45 4.68 -3.55
C ALA A 86 10.87 5.95 -4.31
N GLN A 87 10.50 6.02 -5.59
CA GLN A 87 10.73 7.16 -6.44
C GLN A 87 9.41 7.86 -6.73
N SER A 88 9.35 9.16 -6.49
CA SER A 88 8.28 10.04 -6.94
C SER A 88 8.79 10.98 -8.02
N ASP A 89 8.06 11.14 -9.12
CA ASP A 89 8.52 11.87 -10.31
C ASP A 89 8.49 13.40 -10.13
N ARG A 90 7.63 13.92 -9.25
CA ARG A 90 7.41 15.37 -9.13
C ARG A 90 8.66 16.17 -8.77
N PHE A 91 9.58 15.57 -8.03
CA PHE A 91 10.76 16.26 -7.50
C PHE A 91 12.05 15.48 -7.73
N ASP A 92 12.04 14.48 -8.59
CA ASP A 92 13.14 13.51 -8.70
C ASP A 92 13.50 12.94 -7.30
N HIS A 93 12.46 12.75 -6.49
CA HIS A 93 12.59 12.32 -5.11
C HIS A 93 12.78 10.82 -5.03
N HIS A 94 13.95 10.44 -4.57
CA HIS A 94 14.23 9.09 -4.12
C HIS A 94 14.23 9.08 -2.60
N VAL A 95 13.42 8.21 -2.01
CA VAL A 95 13.41 7.98 -0.58
C VAL A 95 13.65 6.52 -0.28
N THR A 96 14.45 6.24 0.74
CA THR A 96 14.65 4.88 1.24
C THR A 96 13.75 4.66 2.44
N ILE A 97 12.91 3.65 2.37
CA ILE A 97 12.01 3.23 3.43
C ILE A 97 12.70 2.09 4.19
N GLN A 98 13.07 2.35 5.41
CA GLN A 98 13.75 1.39 6.27
C GLN A 98 12.76 0.43 6.92
N GLU A 99 13.25 -0.68 7.45
CA GLU A 99 12.44 -1.60 8.25
C GLU A 99 11.71 -0.85 9.38
N ASN A 100 10.43 -1.13 9.53
CA ASN A 100 9.47 -0.44 10.42
C ASN A 100 9.12 1.01 10.01
N GLU A 101 9.30 1.37 8.77
CA GLU A 101 8.81 2.63 8.22
C GLU A 101 7.68 2.40 7.21
N CYS A 102 6.93 3.45 6.92
CA CYS A 102 5.82 3.40 5.96
C CYS A 102 5.97 4.46 4.87
N TYR A 103 5.62 4.06 3.66
CA TYR A 103 5.34 4.95 2.54
C TYR A 103 3.83 4.98 2.30
N ILE A 104 3.23 6.17 2.36
CA ILE A 104 1.79 6.36 2.15
C ILE A 104 1.58 7.22 0.92
N GLY A 105 0.79 6.71 -0.02
CA GLY A 105 0.37 7.43 -1.20
C GLY A 105 -1.13 7.67 -1.22
N GLN A 106 -1.50 8.73 -1.91
CA GLN A 106 -2.89 9.09 -2.18
C GLN A 106 -3.29 8.67 -3.60
N PRO A 107 -4.60 8.61 -3.92
CA PRO A 107 -5.04 8.36 -5.28
C PRO A 107 -4.37 9.31 -6.28
N PHE A 108 -3.95 8.75 -7.42
CA PHE A 108 -3.26 9.41 -8.52
C PHE A 108 -1.85 9.94 -8.22
N SER A 109 -1.32 9.74 -7.02
CA SER A 109 0.09 9.97 -6.72
C SER A 109 0.96 8.96 -7.47
N GLY A 110 1.94 9.47 -8.21
CA GLY A 110 2.82 8.61 -9.01
C GLY A 110 4.04 8.14 -8.23
N TYR A 111 4.37 6.87 -8.37
CA TYR A 111 5.54 6.29 -7.74
C TYR A 111 6.05 5.04 -8.49
N ALA A 112 7.25 4.62 -8.13
CA ALA A 112 7.82 3.32 -8.46
C ALA A 112 8.62 2.81 -7.27
N LEU A 113 8.46 1.55 -6.91
CA LEU A 113 9.27 0.89 -5.89
C LEU A 113 10.47 0.19 -6.53
N HIS A 114 11.60 0.25 -5.85
CA HIS A 114 12.82 -0.40 -6.28
C HIS A 114 13.63 -0.85 -5.06
N GLY A 115 14.44 -1.85 -5.24
CA GLY A 115 15.33 -2.31 -4.19
C GLY A 115 15.96 -3.64 -4.54
N SER A 116 17.07 -3.92 -3.87
CA SER A 116 17.75 -5.21 -3.91
C SER A 116 18.46 -5.45 -2.59
N GLY A 117 18.50 -6.69 -2.14
CA GLY A 117 19.11 -7.04 -0.88
C GLY A 117 19.60 -8.49 -0.83
N GLU A 118 20.51 -8.78 0.10
CA GLU A 118 20.91 -10.16 0.38
C GLU A 118 19.79 -10.96 1.06
N LYS A 119 18.99 -10.27 1.87
CA LYS A 119 17.80 -10.82 2.54
C LYS A 119 16.55 -10.41 1.77
N ASP A 120 15.48 -11.16 1.97
CA ASP A 120 14.18 -10.84 1.42
C ASP A 120 13.69 -9.49 1.95
N ILE A 121 13.25 -8.66 1.02
CA ILE A 121 12.46 -7.46 1.29
C ILE A 121 11.02 -7.94 1.45
N VAL A 122 10.39 -7.60 2.58
CA VAL A 122 8.97 -7.88 2.82
C VAL A 122 8.25 -6.56 3.01
N ILE A 123 7.33 -6.27 2.10
CA ILE A 123 6.46 -5.10 2.16
C ILE A 123 5.04 -5.59 2.37
N ILE A 124 4.36 -5.11 3.40
CA ILE A 124 2.93 -5.34 3.58
C ILE A 124 2.19 -4.09 3.12
N GLY A 125 1.38 -4.25 2.08
CA GLY A 125 0.56 -3.20 1.51
C GLY A 125 -0.86 -3.25 2.08
N VAL A 126 -1.37 -2.10 2.52
CA VAL A 126 -2.78 -1.91 2.87
C VAL A 126 -3.36 -0.92 1.87
N LEU A 127 -4.29 -1.38 1.07
CA LEU A 127 -4.95 -0.61 0.01
C LEU A 127 -6.36 -0.27 0.47
N ILE A 128 -6.80 0.96 0.26
CA ILE A 128 -8.11 1.43 0.75
C ILE A 128 -8.80 2.20 -0.37
N ARG A 129 -10.00 1.80 -0.71
CA ARG A 129 -10.82 2.53 -1.69
C ARG A 129 -11.04 3.97 -1.23
N LYS A 130 -10.91 4.92 -2.15
CA LYS A 130 -11.01 6.35 -1.83
C LYS A 130 -12.35 6.75 -1.20
N GLU A 131 -13.46 6.17 -1.67
CA GLU A 131 -14.80 6.44 -1.16
C GLU A 131 -14.93 6.03 0.31
N ILE A 132 -14.36 4.87 0.67
CA ILE A 132 -14.35 4.33 2.02
C ILE A 132 -13.44 5.16 2.92
N PHE A 133 -12.26 5.49 2.42
CA PHE A 133 -11.32 6.34 3.16
C PHE A 133 -11.99 7.66 3.56
N TYR A 134 -12.62 8.36 2.61
CA TYR A 134 -13.28 9.62 2.89
C TYR A 134 -14.45 9.47 3.86
N ARG A 135 -15.28 8.43 3.68
CA ARG A 135 -16.43 8.19 4.55
C ARG A 135 -16.02 7.86 5.98
N THR A 136 -14.95 7.10 6.17
CA THR A 136 -14.61 6.51 7.47
C THR A 136 -13.54 7.33 8.21
N PHE A 137 -12.51 7.79 7.51
CA PHE A 137 -11.31 8.34 8.14
C PHE A 137 -11.25 9.87 8.13
N LEU A 138 -12.03 10.52 7.26
CA LEU A 138 -11.95 11.97 7.11
C LEU A 138 -12.20 12.74 8.43
N GLN A 139 -13.13 12.27 9.24
CA GLN A 139 -13.42 12.92 10.53
C GLN A 139 -12.23 12.80 11.49
N THR A 140 -11.55 11.67 11.49
CA THR A 140 -10.39 11.43 12.37
C THR A 140 -9.19 12.30 11.98
N ILE A 141 -8.93 12.44 10.67
CA ILE A 141 -7.78 13.22 10.17
C ILE A 141 -8.07 14.73 10.13
N SER A 142 -9.33 15.16 10.28
CA SER A 142 -9.73 16.56 10.18
C SER A 142 -9.10 17.48 11.23
N ALA A 143 -8.61 16.91 12.33
CA ALA A 143 -7.90 17.65 13.37
C ALA A 143 -6.49 18.12 12.95
N ASP A 144 -5.84 17.45 11.99
CA ASP A 144 -4.54 17.86 11.45
C ASP A 144 -4.71 18.44 10.03
N ARG A 145 -4.48 19.76 9.92
CA ARG A 145 -4.64 20.47 8.65
C ARG A 145 -3.72 19.95 7.54
N ARG A 146 -2.53 19.45 7.87
CA ARG A 146 -1.56 18.95 6.87
C ARG A 146 -2.02 17.61 6.33
N LEU A 147 -2.47 16.71 7.22
CA LEU A 147 -3.06 15.42 6.82
C LEU A 147 -4.32 15.64 6.01
N LEU A 148 -5.19 16.55 6.47
CA LEU A 148 -6.39 16.89 5.73
C LEU A 148 -6.09 17.38 4.31
N HIS A 149 -5.12 18.30 4.17
CA HIS A 149 -4.69 18.80 2.87
C HIS A 149 -4.13 17.68 1.98
N PHE A 150 -3.26 16.83 2.52
CA PHE A 150 -2.70 15.71 1.80
C PHE A 150 -3.79 14.77 1.29
N PHE A 151 -4.73 14.37 2.14
CA PHE A 151 -5.74 13.37 1.77
C PHE A 151 -6.91 13.93 0.96
N LEU A 152 -7.19 15.24 1.01
CA LEU A 152 -8.31 15.85 0.25
C LEU A 152 -7.91 16.47 -1.08
N ASP A 153 -6.63 16.55 -1.41
CA ASP A 153 -6.17 17.19 -2.64
C ASP A 153 -5.66 16.20 -3.72
N PRO A 154 -6.36 15.08 -3.99
CA PRO A 154 -6.04 14.21 -5.11
C PRO A 154 -6.47 14.90 -6.40
N LYS A 155 -5.52 15.47 -7.13
CA LYS A 155 -5.79 16.21 -8.37
C LYS A 155 -5.65 15.30 -9.58
N ILE A 156 -6.76 14.76 -10.05
CA ILE A 156 -6.79 13.96 -11.29
C ILE A 156 -6.14 14.69 -12.47
N ASN A 157 -6.25 16.03 -12.55
CA ASN A 157 -5.74 16.82 -13.68
C ASN A 157 -4.38 17.49 -13.45
N SER A 158 -3.87 17.46 -12.22
CA SER A 158 -2.53 17.95 -11.89
C SER A 158 -1.90 16.97 -10.91
N TYR A 159 -1.62 15.76 -11.39
CA TYR A 159 -1.12 14.67 -10.54
C TYR A 159 -0.09 15.17 -9.56
N SER A 160 -0.47 15.09 -8.29
CA SER A 160 0.43 15.31 -7.18
C SER A 160 1.21 14.02 -6.98
N ASP A 161 2.52 14.10 -6.93
CA ASP A 161 3.37 12.97 -6.58
C ASP A 161 3.79 13.10 -5.11
N GLU A 162 2.90 13.65 -4.29
CA GLU A 162 3.11 13.78 -2.85
C GLU A 162 2.91 12.44 -2.15
N PHE A 163 3.70 12.20 -1.14
CA PHE A 163 3.63 11.04 -0.28
C PHE A 163 3.91 11.43 1.16
N ILE A 164 3.54 10.56 2.09
CA ILE A 164 3.96 10.66 3.49
C ILE A 164 4.95 9.52 3.77
N HIS A 165 6.12 9.87 4.27
CA HIS A 165 7.08 8.94 4.82
C HIS A 165 6.99 8.97 6.34
N LEU A 166 6.45 7.91 6.93
CA LEU A 166 6.41 7.76 8.39
C LEU A 166 7.67 7.05 8.86
N THR A 167 8.43 7.75 9.67
CA THR A 167 9.66 7.29 10.30
C THR A 167 9.49 7.17 11.81
N ASP A 168 10.47 6.59 12.50
CA ASP A 168 10.51 6.51 13.97
C ASP A 168 9.32 5.77 14.61
N LEU A 169 8.75 4.77 13.94
CA LEU A 169 7.64 3.97 14.43
C LEU A 169 8.10 2.97 15.51
N LYS A 170 8.78 3.46 16.54
CA LYS A 170 9.51 2.65 17.53
C LYS A 170 8.64 1.93 18.54
N ASP A 171 7.43 2.40 18.76
CA ASP A 171 6.51 1.83 19.75
C ASP A 171 5.88 0.50 19.30
N GLY A 172 6.10 0.11 18.05
CA GLY A 172 5.59 -1.13 17.49
C GLY A 172 4.08 -1.18 17.26
N ALA A 173 3.35 -0.13 17.61
CA ALA A 173 1.89 -0.12 17.49
C ALA A 173 1.43 -0.30 16.05
N ILE A 174 2.03 0.42 15.09
CA ILE A 174 1.70 0.27 13.67
C ILE A 174 2.08 -1.12 13.18
N ARG A 175 3.26 -1.64 13.58
CA ARG A 175 3.68 -2.99 13.24
C ARG A 175 2.63 -4.01 13.68
N THR A 176 2.20 -3.95 14.93
CA THR A 176 1.18 -4.87 15.49
C THR A 176 -0.13 -4.79 14.70
N GLN A 177 -0.58 -3.59 14.32
CA GLN A 177 -1.80 -3.45 13.53
C GLN A 177 -1.65 -4.03 12.13
N VAL A 178 -0.54 -3.80 11.47
CA VAL A 178 -0.26 -4.35 10.13
C VAL A 178 -0.16 -5.87 10.19
N GLU A 179 0.48 -6.43 11.21
CA GLU A 179 0.56 -7.88 11.45
C GLU A 179 -0.83 -8.50 11.65
N LEU A 180 -1.67 -7.85 12.46
CA LEU A 180 -3.05 -8.28 12.68
C LEU A 180 -3.85 -8.25 11.37
N MET A 181 -3.79 -7.14 10.63
CA MET A 181 -4.48 -7.01 9.34
C MET A 181 -4.03 -8.10 8.35
N ALA A 182 -2.72 -8.37 8.26
CA ALA A 182 -2.20 -9.41 7.37
C ALA A 182 -2.69 -10.81 7.79
N THR A 183 -2.83 -11.06 9.09
CA THR A 183 -3.29 -12.36 9.61
C THR A 183 -4.78 -12.56 9.39
N GLU A 184 -5.57 -11.53 9.62
CA GLU A 184 -7.04 -11.61 9.46
C GLU A 184 -7.47 -11.65 7.98
N TYR A 185 -6.68 -11.03 7.09
CA TYR A 185 -6.98 -10.96 5.67
C TYR A 185 -6.58 -12.24 4.91
N ALA A 186 -5.52 -12.92 5.32
CA ALA A 186 -4.99 -14.11 4.65
C ALA A 186 -5.90 -15.34 4.84
#